data_bff9a61bebf13310ac3110127f3ec0b8
#
_entry.id   bff9a61bebf13310ac3110127f3ec0b8
#
_cell.length_a   1.000
_cell.length_b   1.000
_cell.length_c   1.000
_cell.angle_alpha   90.00
_cell.angle_beta   90.00
_cell.angle_gamma   90.00
#
_symmetry.space_group_name_H-M   'P 1'
#
loop_
_entity.id
_entity.type
_entity.pdbx_description
1 polymer ?
#
loop_
_entity_poly.entity_id
_entity_poly.type
_entity_poly.pdbx_seq_one_letter_code
_entity_poly.pdbx_strand_id
1 'polypeptide(L)'
;FSILGRVVARELSDRNMPFVIVSNDLRQIQVATKMGYKAYFGHLDKKSVLEALKVEDSSSIIITINEIHEKILICDAILKYCPDANIILKYESLEERHILNDLKIKKFVHAHAEIGRLLVEEATHCCDLRLHRYD
;
A
#
# COMPACT_ATOMS: atom_id res chain seq x y z
N PHE A 1 -2.58 -3.00 11.25
CA PHE A 1 -3.54 -2.75 10.16
C PHE A 1 -3.97 -1.30 10.21
N SER A 2 -3.24 -0.50 9.48
CA SER A 2 -3.37 0.94 9.49
C SER A 2 -4.70 1.41 8.89
N ILE A 3 -5.00 2.70 9.04
CA ILE A 3 -6.18 3.29 8.41
C ILE A 3 -6.13 3.07 6.89
N LEU A 4 -4.99 3.33 6.28
CA LEU A 4 -4.82 3.12 4.84
C LEU A 4 -4.99 1.65 4.46
N GLY A 5 -4.45 0.73 5.24
CA GLY A 5 -4.61 -0.70 5.02
C GLY A 5 -6.07 -1.12 5.03
N ARG A 6 -6.86 -0.57 5.95
CA ARG A 6 -8.30 -0.85 6.02
C ARG A 6 -9.05 -0.33 4.79
N VAL A 7 -8.71 0.87 4.33
CA VAL A 7 -9.31 1.45 3.13
C VAL A 7 -8.98 0.60 1.91
N VAL A 8 -7.73 0.21 1.75
CA VAL A 8 -7.30 -0.65 0.65
C VAL A 8 -8.02 -1.99 0.67
N ALA A 9 -8.11 -2.63 1.84
CA ALA A 9 -8.79 -3.91 1.99
C ALA A 9 -10.27 -3.79 1.60
N ARG A 10 -10.93 -2.73 2.03
CA ARG A 10 -12.33 -2.49 1.70
C ARG A 10 -12.53 -2.28 0.19
N GLU A 11 -11.67 -1.49 -0.44
CA GLU A 11 -11.73 -1.28 -1.89
C GLU A 11 -11.52 -2.57 -2.67
N LEU A 12 -10.56 -3.39 -2.27
CA LEU A 12 -10.35 -4.68 -2.90
C LEU A 12 -11.55 -5.61 -2.72
N SER A 13 -12.11 -5.63 -1.52
CA SER A 13 -13.29 -6.44 -1.22
C SER A 13 -14.49 -5.99 -2.04
N ASP A 14 -14.73 -4.69 -2.12
CA ASP A 14 -15.85 -4.13 -2.89
C ASP A 14 -15.74 -4.43 -4.39
N ARG A 15 -14.52 -4.61 -4.89
CA ARG A 15 -14.26 -4.97 -6.28
C ARG A 15 -14.18 -6.47 -6.49
N ASN A 16 -14.47 -7.26 -5.49
CA ASN A 16 -14.40 -8.72 -5.50
C ASN A 16 -13.02 -9.25 -5.90
N MET A 17 -11.96 -8.54 -5.54
CA MET A 17 -10.59 -8.97 -5.80
C MET A 17 -10.10 -9.80 -4.62
N PRO A 18 -9.56 -11.00 -4.86
CA PRO A 18 -9.03 -11.81 -3.77
C PRO A 18 -7.72 -11.21 -3.25
N PHE A 19 -7.56 -11.21 -1.94
CA PHE A 19 -6.36 -10.68 -1.29
C PHE A 19 -6.13 -11.30 0.08
N VAL A 20 -4.92 -11.15 0.57
CA VAL A 20 -4.58 -11.49 1.94
C VAL A 20 -3.87 -10.30 2.59
N ILE A 21 -4.03 -10.17 3.89
CA ILE A 21 -3.38 -9.14 4.68
C ILE A 21 -2.23 -9.79 5.43
N VAL A 22 -1.08 -9.16 5.43
CA VAL A 22 0.08 -9.64 6.17
C VAL A 22 0.57 -8.53 7.07
N SER A 23 0.84 -8.84 8.32
CA SER A 23 1.37 -7.91 9.30
C SER A 23 2.23 -8.65 10.32
N ASN A 24 3.20 -7.95 10.86
CA ASN A 24 4.02 -8.44 11.96
C ASN A 24 3.47 -8.01 13.34
N ASP A 25 2.29 -7.44 13.37
CA ASP A 25 1.61 -7.03 14.58
C ASP A 25 0.38 -7.91 14.80
N LEU A 26 0.41 -8.72 15.84
CA LEU A 26 -0.65 -9.66 16.14
C LEU A 26 -2.00 -8.99 16.37
N ARG A 27 -2.01 -7.79 16.94
CA ARG A 27 -3.26 -7.05 17.17
C ARG A 27 -3.92 -6.67 15.84
N GLN A 28 -3.11 -6.28 14.86
CA GLN A 28 -3.62 -5.94 13.53
C GLN A 28 -4.21 -7.15 12.84
N ILE A 29 -3.58 -8.31 13.01
CA ILE A 29 -4.10 -9.57 12.47
C ILE A 29 -5.44 -9.91 13.11
N GLN A 30 -5.57 -9.74 14.41
CA GLN A 30 -6.81 -9.98 15.12
C GLN A 30 -7.95 -9.08 14.61
N VAL A 31 -7.65 -7.80 14.41
CA VAL A 31 -8.63 -6.85 13.89
C VAL A 31 -9.06 -7.24 12.45
N ALA A 32 -8.11 -7.54 11.59
CA ALA A 32 -8.39 -7.93 10.22
C ALA A 32 -9.24 -9.20 10.15
N THR A 33 -8.92 -10.18 10.99
CA THR A 33 -9.67 -11.43 11.08
C THR A 33 -11.11 -11.20 11.55
N LYS A 34 -11.29 -10.33 12.55
CA LYS A 34 -12.64 -9.97 13.02
C LYS A 34 -13.47 -9.28 11.95
N MET A 35 -12.82 -8.55 11.04
CA MET A 35 -13.48 -7.92 9.91
C MET A 35 -13.79 -8.89 8.78
N GLY A 36 -13.41 -10.15 8.90
CA GLY A 36 -13.67 -11.18 7.91
C GLY A 36 -12.62 -11.36 6.84
N TYR A 37 -11.46 -10.72 6.98
CA TYR A 37 -10.39 -10.82 6.01
C TYR A 37 -9.43 -11.97 6.32
N LYS A 38 -8.83 -12.55 5.30
CA LYS A 38 -7.75 -13.50 5.48
C LYS A 38 -6.49 -12.72 5.87
N ALA A 39 -5.94 -13.04 7.02
CA ALA A 39 -4.80 -12.32 7.55
C ALA A 39 -3.77 -13.29 8.13
N TYR A 40 -2.51 -13.02 7.87
CA TYR A 40 -1.40 -13.84 8.32
C TYR A 40 -0.38 -13.00 9.07
N PHE A 41 0.06 -13.55 10.20
CA PHE A 41 1.16 -12.96 10.95
C PHE A 41 2.49 -13.38 10.32
N GLY A 42 3.35 -12.40 10.06
CA GLY A 42 4.69 -12.71 9.59
C GLY A 42 5.53 -11.47 9.32
N HIS A 43 6.84 -11.68 9.31
CA HIS A 43 7.81 -10.65 8.96
C HIS A 43 8.18 -10.82 7.49
N LEU A 44 7.71 -9.90 6.64
CA LEU A 44 7.90 -9.98 5.19
C LEU A 44 9.35 -9.77 4.73
N ASP A 45 10.25 -9.41 5.63
CA ASP A 45 11.68 -9.35 5.35
C ASP A 45 12.34 -10.73 5.43
N LYS A 46 11.59 -11.78 5.79
CA LYS A 46 12.09 -13.14 5.90
C LYS A 46 11.69 -13.97 4.68
N LYS A 47 12.68 -14.58 4.05
CA LYS A 47 12.48 -15.42 2.87
C LYS A 47 11.48 -16.55 3.13
N SER A 48 11.56 -17.17 4.30
CA SER A 48 10.63 -18.26 4.68
C SER A 48 9.18 -17.83 4.68
N VAL A 49 8.91 -16.60 5.09
CA VAL A 49 7.55 -16.03 5.08
C VAL A 49 7.10 -15.77 3.64
N LEU A 50 7.97 -15.21 2.80
CA LEU A 50 7.67 -14.96 1.39
C LEU A 50 7.36 -16.26 0.65
N GLU A 51 8.11 -17.32 0.93
CA GLU A 51 7.86 -18.64 0.36
C GLU A 51 6.52 -19.22 0.83
N ALA A 52 6.25 -19.15 2.12
CA ALA A 52 5.02 -19.69 2.70
C ALA A 52 3.78 -19.00 2.14
N LEU A 53 3.85 -17.70 1.88
CA LEU A 53 2.76 -16.92 1.32
C LEU A 53 2.66 -17.01 -0.19
N LYS A 54 3.62 -17.65 -0.84
CA LYS A 54 3.70 -17.76 -2.31
C LYS A 54 3.61 -16.38 -2.98
N VAL A 55 4.45 -15.49 -2.52
CA VAL A 55 4.47 -14.09 -2.99
C VAL A 55 4.67 -14.00 -4.50
N GLU A 56 5.42 -14.94 -5.08
CA GLU A 56 5.66 -15.01 -6.52
C GLU A 56 4.39 -15.21 -7.34
N ASP A 57 3.34 -15.74 -6.74
CA ASP A 57 2.06 -15.95 -7.40
C ASP A 57 1.12 -14.74 -7.29
N SER A 58 1.54 -13.71 -6.58
CA SER A 58 0.73 -12.50 -6.41
C SER A 58 0.80 -11.64 -7.66
N SER A 59 -0.33 -11.13 -8.12
CA SER A 59 -0.37 -10.20 -9.25
C SER A 59 0.16 -8.82 -8.87
N SER A 60 -0.02 -8.42 -7.62
CA SER A 60 0.56 -7.19 -7.10
C SER A 60 0.69 -7.24 -5.58
N ILE A 61 1.60 -6.44 -5.06
CA ILE A 61 1.86 -6.33 -3.64
C ILE A 61 1.73 -4.85 -3.26
N ILE A 62 0.74 -4.54 -2.46
CA ILE A 62 0.48 -3.17 -2.02
C ILE A 62 1.06 -2.98 -0.63
N ILE A 63 1.96 -2.03 -0.48
CA ILE A 63 2.62 -1.77 0.79
C ILE A 63 2.07 -0.47 1.38
N THR A 64 1.43 -0.61 2.53
CA THR A 64 0.78 0.51 3.24
C THR A 64 1.54 0.95 4.49
N ILE A 65 2.75 0.45 4.67
CA ILE A 65 3.62 0.79 5.79
C ILE A 65 4.07 2.25 5.68
N ASN A 66 4.12 2.96 6.80
CA ASN A 66 4.52 4.36 6.82
C ASN A 66 6.02 4.54 7.09
N GLU A 67 6.62 3.70 7.91
CA GLU A 67 8.01 3.86 8.33
C GLU A 67 8.96 3.52 7.20
N ILE A 68 9.85 4.47 6.86
CA ILE A 68 10.69 4.40 5.68
C ILE A 68 11.70 3.23 5.72
N HIS A 69 12.30 2.96 6.86
CA HIS A 69 13.27 1.89 6.97
C HIS A 69 12.63 0.52 6.82
N GLU A 70 11.44 0.36 7.34
CA GLU A 70 10.66 -0.87 7.20
C GLU A 70 10.23 -1.08 5.74
N LYS A 71 9.81 -0.01 5.07
CA LYS A 71 9.50 -0.05 3.63
C LYS A 71 10.68 -0.57 2.82
N ILE A 72 11.86 0.00 3.06
CA ILE A 72 13.07 -0.37 2.35
C ILE A 72 13.42 -1.84 2.60
N LEU A 73 13.38 -2.25 3.85
CA LEU A 73 13.71 -3.61 4.24
C LEU A 73 12.80 -4.64 3.57
N ILE A 74 11.51 -4.40 3.61
CA ILE A 74 10.52 -5.30 3.04
C ILE A 74 10.61 -5.33 1.51
N CYS A 75 10.68 -4.17 0.88
CA CYS A 75 10.81 -4.09 -0.58
C CYS A 75 12.08 -4.78 -1.08
N ASP A 76 13.20 -4.56 -0.41
CA ASP A 76 14.45 -5.19 -0.75
C ASP A 76 14.35 -6.72 -0.65
N ALA A 77 13.76 -7.22 0.43
CA ALA A 77 13.57 -8.66 0.62
C ALA A 77 12.68 -9.28 -0.46
N ILE A 78 11.57 -8.62 -0.77
CA ILE A 78 10.65 -9.09 -1.81
C ILE A 78 11.34 -9.12 -3.18
N LEU A 79 12.06 -8.06 -3.53
CA LEU A 79 12.73 -7.97 -4.84
C LEU A 79 13.91 -8.94 -4.97
N LYS A 80 14.56 -9.28 -3.87
CA LYS A 80 15.59 -10.33 -3.88
C LYS A 80 14.98 -11.71 -4.09
N TYR A 81 13.83 -11.95 -3.49
CA TYR A 81 13.12 -13.21 -3.62
C TYR A 81 12.45 -13.33 -4.99
N CYS A 82 11.82 -12.26 -5.46
CA CYS A 82 11.09 -12.22 -6.72
C CYS A 82 11.40 -10.90 -7.44
N PRO A 83 12.45 -10.86 -8.29
CA PRO A 83 12.87 -9.62 -8.98
C PRO A 83 11.79 -8.95 -9.82
N ASP A 84 10.81 -9.72 -10.29
CA ASP A 84 9.73 -9.21 -11.13
C ASP A 84 8.47 -8.83 -10.35
N ALA A 85 8.53 -8.85 -9.02
CA ALA A 85 7.36 -8.53 -8.19
C ALA A 85 6.80 -7.14 -8.53
N ASN A 86 5.50 -7.08 -8.66
CA ASN A 86 4.80 -5.81 -8.91
C ASN A 86 4.45 -5.15 -7.59
N ILE A 87 5.38 -4.37 -7.07
CA ILE A 87 5.20 -3.65 -5.81
C ILE A 87 4.60 -2.28 -6.09
N ILE A 88 3.55 -1.95 -5.36
CA ILE A 88 2.93 -0.63 -5.39
C ILE A 88 3.17 0.02 -4.03
N LEU A 89 3.86 1.14 -4.04
CA LEU A 89 4.37 1.77 -2.84
C LEU A 89 3.96 3.23 -2.79
N LYS A 90 3.41 3.66 -1.67
CA LYS A 90 3.12 5.08 -1.48
C LYS A 90 4.32 5.81 -0.88
N TYR A 91 4.44 7.07 -1.20
CA TYR A 91 5.38 7.97 -0.54
C TYR A 91 4.70 9.28 -0.21
N GLU A 92 5.20 9.98 0.80
CA GLU A 92 4.56 11.18 1.32
C GLU A 92 5.31 12.46 1.02
N SER A 93 6.61 12.38 0.74
CA SER A 93 7.42 13.54 0.42
C SER A 93 8.40 13.23 -0.70
N LEU A 94 8.90 14.27 -1.35
CA LEU A 94 9.95 14.12 -2.37
C LEU A 94 11.24 13.57 -1.76
N GLU A 95 11.49 13.91 -0.52
CA GLU A 95 12.64 13.40 0.22
C GLU A 95 12.57 11.88 0.38
N GLU A 96 11.42 11.37 0.81
CA GLU A 96 11.17 9.95 0.91
C GLU A 96 11.30 9.27 -0.44
N ARG A 97 10.71 9.87 -1.49
CA ARG A 97 10.79 9.36 -2.86
C ARG A 97 12.23 9.23 -3.33
N HIS A 98 13.06 10.22 -2.98
CA HIS A 98 14.48 10.21 -3.32
C HIS A 98 15.23 9.05 -2.65
N ILE A 99 14.95 8.79 -1.39
CA ILE A 99 15.52 7.67 -0.65
C ILE A 99 15.13 6.33 -1.29
N LEU A 100 13.91 6.23 -1.78
CA LEU A 100 13.38 5.02 -2.38
C LEU A 100 13.84 4.79 -3.83
N ASN A 101 14.52 5.74 -4.43
CA ASN A 101 14.96 5.65 -5.83
C ASN A 101 15.87 4.47 -6.15
N ASP A 102 16.64 4.01 -5.19
CA ASP A 102 17.57 2.89 -5.39
C ASP A 102 16.87 1.53 -5.47
N LEU A 103 15.60 1.49 -5.10
CA LEU A 103 14.81 0.28 -5.20
C LEU A 103 14.17 0.19 -6.59
N LYS A 104 14.13 -1.02 -7.14
CA LYS A 104 13.53 -1.26 -8.46
C LYS A 104 12.03 -1.41 -8.37
N ILE A 105 11.38 -0.40 -7.85
CA ILE A 105 9.92 -0.38 -7.71
C ILE A 105 9.31 0.28 -8.94
N LYS A 106 8.34 -0.39 -9.53
CA LYS A 106 7.73 0.07 -10.79
C LYS A 106 6.63 1.09 -10.59
N LYS A 107 5.92 1.03 -9.46
CA LYS A 107 4.77 1.90 -9.22
C LYS A 107 4.85 2.60 -7.89
N PHE A 108 4.92 3.92 -7.96
CA PHE A 108 4.88 4.79 -6.80
C PHE A 108 3.61 5.64 -6.83
N VAL A 109 3.03 5.85 -5.66
CA VAL A 109 1.88 6.75 -5.51
C VAL A 109 2.26 7.86 -4.54
N HIS A 110 2.17 9.11 -4.99
CA HIS A 110 2.39 10.27 -4.15
C HIS A 110 1.09 10.57 -3.38
N ALA A 111 1.06 10.20 -2.11
CA ALA A 111 -0.17 10.23 -1.32
C ALA A 111 -0.80 11.62 -1.27
N HIS A 112 -0.03 12.66 -0.95
CA HIS A 112 -0.56 14.02 -0.85
C HIS A 112 -1.00 14.59 -2.20
N ALA A 113 -0.28 14.29 -3.27
CA ALA A 113 -0.65 14.74 -4.60
C ALA A 113 -1.97 14.11 -5.05
N GLU A 114 -2.16 12.82 -4.77
CA GLU A 114 -3.41 12.13 -5.09
C GLU A 114 -4.60 12.65 -4.29
N ILE A 115 -4.39 12.89 -3.00
CA ILE A 115 -5.44 13.45 -2.16
C ILE A 115 -5.81 14.85 -2.65
N GLY A 116 -4.80 15.70 -2.95
CA GLY A 116 -5.02 17.02 -3.48
C GLY A 116 -5.81 17.01 -4.78
N ARG A 117 -5.44 16.12 -5.69
CA ARG A 117 -6.14 15.95 -6.96
C ARG A 117 -7.61 15.58 -6.76
N LEU A 118 -7.88 14.63 -5.85
CA LEU A 118 -9.24 14.20 -5.56
C LEU A 118 -10.06 15.30 -4.90
N LEU A 119 -9.47 16.08 -4.01
CA LEU A 119 -10.17 17.20 -3.37
C LEU A 119 -10.58 18.25 -4.40
N VAL A 120 -9.71 18.57 -5.33
CA VAL A 120 -10.00 19.51 -6.40
C VAL A 120 -11.08 18.96 -7.33
N GLU A 121 -11.00 17.70 -7.66
CA GLU A 121 -11.99 17.01 -8.48
C GLU A 121 -13.38 17.10 -7.86
N GLU A 122 -13.50 16.82 -6.57
CA GLU A 122 -14.75 16.93 -5.85
C GLU A 122 -15.27 18.36 -5.84
N ALA A 123 -14.43 19.33 -5.65
CA ALA A 123 -14.80 20.74 -5.65
C ALA A 123 -15.34 21.19 -7.01
N THR A 124 -14.76 20.71 -8.11
CA THR A 124 -15.22 21.05 -9.45
C THR A 124 -16.42 20.23 -9.89
N HIS A 125 -16.63 19.07 -9.29
CA HIS A 125 -17.72 18.17 -9.63
C HIS A 125 -19.02 18.55 -8.93
N CYS A 126 -18.92 18.97 -7.66
CA CYS A 126 -20.07 19.30 -6.86
C CYS A 126 -20.60 20.64 -7.11
N CYS A 127 -19.85 21.51 -7.70
CA CYS A 127 -20.21 22.90 -7.81
C CYS A 127 -20.23 23.34 -9.22
N ASP A 128 -21.03 24.32 -9.48
CA ASP A 128 -21.03 25.01 -10.72
C ASP A 128 -19.64 25.55 -11.00
N LEU A 129 -19.24 25.49 -12.23
CA LEU A 129 -17.95 26.02 -12.64
C LEU A 129 -17.76 27.52 -12.43
N ARG A 130 -18.77 28.18 -11.99
CA ARG A 130 -18.66 29.55 -11.55
C ARG A 130 -18.03 29.72 -10.20
N LEU A 131 -17.44 28.76 -9.83
CA LEU A 131 -16.77 28.75 -8.71
C LEU A 131 -15.79 29.72 -8.63
N HIS A 132 -15.94 30.22 -7.77
CA HIS A 132 -15.26 30.82 -6.86
C HIS A 132 -13.83 30.50 -6.87
N ARG A 133 -13.12 31.45 -7.21
CA ARG A 133 -11.74 31.39 -7.01
C ARG A 133 -11.49 32.03 -5.70
N TYR A 134 -11.16 31.20 -4.78
CA TYR A 134 -10.69 31.67 -3.50
C TYR A 134 -9.20 31.74 -3.62
N ASP A 135 -8.73 32.88 -3.85
CA ASP A 135 -7.30 33.09 -3.94
C ASP A 135 -6.72 33.40 -2.56
#